data_c6d21c1dabc941f49eb5d3365af4294b
#
_entry.id   c6d21c1dabc941f49eb5d3365af4294b
#
_cell.length_a   1.000
_cell.length_b   1.000
_cell.length_c   1.000
_cell.angle_alpha   90.00
_cell.angle_beta   90.00
_cell.angle_gamma   90.00
#
_symmetry.space_group_name_H-M   'P 1'
#
loop_
_entity.id
_entity.type
_entity.pdbx_description
1 polymer ?
#
loop_
_entity_poly.entity_id
_entity_poly.type
_entity_poly.pdbx_seq_one_letter_code
_entity_poly.pdbx_strand_id
1 'polypeptide(L)'
;MRRLLEAGLAEFDDAGFQAARVEDIVRRAKTSHGTFYLYFANKDDLFRTLLRDALVDMSDIADEFPVVTSNEAGRTALRRWVERFSVTYAKHGTVIRILSQADIVGESVFTDGLQLLFRVAEAMTQGMTAADGGPGGDGLRTEHAELTAVACLMMLERVNYLMSAVEVHLPKEEMIDRITAIMYAAFRS
;
A
#
# COMPACT_ATOMS: atom_id res chain seq x y z
N MET A 1 -14.80 -13.92 14.06
CA MET A 1 -14.40 -13.23 12.83
C MET A 1 -12.90 -12.89 12.82
N ARG A 2 -12.38 -12.03 13.71
CA ARG A 2 -10.95 -11.60 13.71
C ARG A 2 -9.95 -12.76 13.64
N ARG A 3 -10.11 -13.81 14.46
CA ARG A 3 -9.24 -15.01 14.42
C ARG A 3 -9.21 -15.74 13.07
N LEU A 4 -10.33 -15.73 12.33
CA LEU A 4 -10.40 -16.33 10.99
C LEU A 4 -9.67 -15.46 9.96
N LEU A 5 -9.76 -14.13 10.06
CA LEU A 5 -9.01 -13.21 9.20
C LEU A 5 -7.50 -13.33 9.43
N GLU A 6 -7.06 -13.34 10.71
CA GLU A 6 -5.65 -13.55 11.08
C GLU A 6 -5.11 -14.91 10.58
N ALA A 7 -5.91 -15.98 10.75
CA ALA A 7 -5.53 -17.31 10.29
C ALA A 7 -5.52 -17.42 8.76
N GLY A 8 -6.48 -16.79 8.10
CA GLY A 8 -6.54 -16.73 6.63
C GLY A 8 -5.36 -15.98 6.05
N LEU A 9 -5.02 -14.83 6.62
CA LEU A 9 -3.84 -14.06 6.21
C LEU A 9 -2.56 -14.87 6.36
N ALA A 10 -2.37 -15.53 7.52
CA ALA A 10 -1.21 -16.37 7.76
C ALA A 10 -1.15 -17.60 6.84
N GLU A 11 -2.29 -18.22 6.49
CA GLU A 11 -2.35 -19.32 5.56
C GLU A 11 -2.04 -18.88 4.13
N PHE A 12 -2.53 -17.71 3.72
CA PHE A 12 -2.20 -17.11 2.41
C PHE A 12 -0.73 -16.74 2.30
N ASP A 13 -0.11 -16.33 3.40
CA ASP A 13 1.31 -16.02 3.45
C ASP A 13 2.19 -17.26 3.30
N ASP A 14 1.85 -18.34 4.03
CA ASP A 14 2.63 -19.57 4.09
C ASP A 14 2.46 -20.45 2.84
N ALA A 15 1.22 -20.70 2.42
CA ALA A 15 0.88 -21.64 1.34
C ALA A 15 0.66 -20.96 -0.01
N GLY A 16 0.46 -19.64 -0.02
CA GLY A 16 -0.07 -18.90 -1.16
C GLY A 16 -1.58 -19.02 -1.29
N PHE A 17 -2.20 -18.02 -1.92
CA PHE A 17 -3.67 -17.94 -2.04
C PHE A 17 -4.28 -19.15 -2.73
N GLN A 18 -3.68 -19.64 -3.82
CA GLN A 18 -4.23 -20.75 -4.61
C GLN A 18 -4.26 -22.07 -3.82
N ALA A 19 -3.17 -22.39 -3.13
CA ALA A 19 -3.03 -23.63 -2.39
C ALA A 19 -3.72 -23.61 -1.03
N ALA A 20 -4.01 -22.45 -0.46
CA ALA A 20 -4.68 -22.28 0.82
C ALA A 20 -6.07 -22.95 0.83
N ARG A 21 -6.37 -23.71 1.89
CA ARG A 21 -7.64 -24.41 2.08
C ARG A 21 -8.37 -23.93 3.31
N VAL A 22 -9.70 -23.96 3.26
CA VAL A 22 -10.55 -23.60 4.40
C VAL A 22 -10.25 -24.48 5.61
N GLU A 23 -9.94 -25.79 5.39
CA GLU A 23 -9.53 -26.72 6.43
C GLU A 23 -8.33 -26.23 7.24
N ASP A 24 -7.32 -25.70 6.55
CA ASP A 24 -6.09 -25.22 7.18
C ASP A 24 -6.33 -23.92 7.94
N ILE A 25 -7.15 -23.05 7.37
CA ILE A 25 -7.57 -21.78 8.00
C ILE A 25 -8.33 -22.06 9.31
N VAL A 26 -9.33 -22.95 9.31
CA VAL A 26 -10.11 -23.23 10.53
C VAL A 26 -9.28 -23.95 11.59
N ARG A 27 -8.36 -24.84 11.17
CA ARG A 27 -7.41 -25.50 12.07
C ARG A 27 -6.49 -24.46 12.73
N ARG A 28 -5.93 -23.54 11.97
CA ARG A 28 -5.07 -22.43 12.46
C ARG A 28 -5.85 -21.47 13.37
N ALA A 29 -7.09 -21.16 13.03
CA ALA A 29 -7.97 -20.32 13.83
C ALA A 29 -8.50 -21.03 15.10
N LYS A 30 -8.25 -22.33 15.27
CA LYS A 30 -8.79 -23.20 16.33
C LYS A 30 -10.33 -23.09 16.41
N THR A 31 -10.99 -23.25 15.28
CA THR A 31 -12.46 -23.18 15.15
C THR A 31 -12.99 -24.28 14.24
N SER A 32 -14.30 -24.32 14.00
CA SER A 32 -14.96 -25.29 13.15
C SER A 32 -15.26 -24.74 11.75
N HIS A 33 -15.45 -25.64 10.77
CA HIS A 33 -15.95 -25.30 9.45
C HIS A 33 -17.29 -24.56 9.53
N GLY A 34 -18.20 -25.00 10.39
CA GLY A 34 -19.48 -24.31 10.61
C GLY A 34 -19.27 -22.85 11.03
N THR A 35 -18.30 -22.59 11.90
CA THR A 35 -17.98 -21.20 12.30
C THR A 35 -17.40 -20.39 11.12
N PHE A 36 -16.59 -21.00 10.27
CA PHE A 36 -16.10 -20.31 9.07
C PHE A 36 -17.24 -19.87 8.16
N TYR A 37 -18.14 -20.82 7.82
CA TYR A 37 -19.25 -20.57 6.91
C TYR A 37 -20.35 -19.65 7.47
N LEU A 38 -20.34 -19.36 8.78
CA LEU A 38 -21.16 -18.28 9.36
C LEU A 38 -20.69 -16.88 8.96
N TYR A 39 -19.41 -16.72 8.62
CA TYR A 39 -18.82 -15.41 8.31
C TYR A 39 -18.43 -15.24 6.86
N PHE A 40 -18.01 -16.32 6.19
CA PHE A 40 -17.45 -16.30 4.84
C PHE A 40 -18.00 -17.44 3.98
N ALA A 41 -18.46 -17.13 2.79
CA ALA A 41 -18.96 -18.15 1.84
C ALA A 41 -17.82 -19.08 1.36
N ASN A 42 -16.61 -18.56 1.21
CA ASN A 42 -15.42 -19.28 0.76
C ASN A 42 -14.14 -18.48 1.12
N LYS A 43 -12.96 -18.97 0.72
CA LYS A 43 -11.69 -18.27 0.96
C LYS A 43 -11.59 -16.94 0.21
N ASP A 44 -12.24 -16.82 -0.95
CA ASP A 44 -12.25 -15.56 -1.73
C ASP A 44 -13.02 -14.46 -0.99
N ASP A 45 -14.10 -14.81 -0.32
CA ASP A 45 -14.90 -13.88 0.48
C ASP A 45 -14.12 -13.38 1.72
N LEU A 46 -13.37 -14.29 2.36
CA LEU A 46 -12.42 -13.93 3.42
C LEU A 46 -11.34 -13.00 2.87
N PHE A 47 -10.77 -13.31 1.70
CA PHE A 47 -9.73 -12.46 1.07
C PHE A 47 -10.28 -11.07 0.72
N ARG A 48 -11.50 -10.98 0.15
CA ARG A 48 -12.15 -9.68 -0.13
C ARG A 48 -12.33 -8.83 1.12
N THR A 49 -12.58 -9.46 2.28
CA THR A 49 -12.67 -8.74 3.55
C THR A 49 -11.32 -8.17 3.96
N LEU A 50 -10.25 -8.99 3.87
CA LEU A 50 -8.88 -8.53 4.14
C LEU A 50 -8.45 -7.41 3.18
N LEU A 51 -8.83 -7.53 1.90
CA LEU A 51 -8.55 -6.51 0.90
C LEU A 51 -9.28 -5.19 1.20
N ARG A 52 -10.54 -5.26 1.60
CA ARG A 52 -11.30 -4.05 1.96
C ARG A 52 -10.63 -3.30 3.11
N ASP A 53 -10.15 -4.01 4.12
CA ASP A 53 -9.42 -3.41 5.23
C ASP A 53 -8.11 -2.76 4.75
N ALA A 54 -7.39 -3.43 3.83
CA ALA A 54 -6.18 -2.87 3.22
C ALA A 54 -6.46 -1.61 2.39
N LEU A 55 -7.53 -1.63 1.58
CA LEU A 55 -7.93 -0.49 0.76
C LEU A 55 -8.32 0.73 1.61
N VAL A 56 -9.00 0.52 2.73
CA VAL A 56 -9.35 1.60 3.68
C VAL A 56 -8.09 2.20 4.28
N ASP A 57 -7.23 1.39 4.89
CA ASP A 57 -6.00 1.86 5.52
C ASP A 57 -5.07 2.60 4.54
N MET A 58 -4.95 2.10 3.31
CA MET A 58 -4.14 2.74 2.26
C MET A 58 -4.80 4.00 1.70
N SER A 59 -6.14 4.07 1.70
CA SER A 59 -6.87 5.29 1.32
C SER A 59 -6.62 6.41 2.33
N ASP A 60 -6.61 6.09 3.63
CA ASP A 60 -6.28 7.06 4.68
C ASP A 60 -4.86 7.61 4.50
N ILE A 61 -3.91 6.77 4.07
CA ILE A 61 -2.55 7.20 3.72
C ILE A 61 -2.54 8.19 2.55
N ALA A 62 -3.38 7.98 1.53
CA ALA A 62 -3.51 8.94 0.43
C ALA A 62 -4.01 10.31 0.92
N ASP A 63 -5.06 10.31 1.75
CA ASP A 63 -5.69 11.54 2.27
C ASP A 63 -4.76 12.34 3.20
N GLU A 64 -3.75 11.71 3.77
CA GLU A 64 -2.77 12.34 4.66
C GLU A 64 -1.48 12.78 3.96
N PHE A 65 -1.42 12.75 2.63
CA PHE A 65 -0.22 13.22 1.93
C PHE A 65 0.04 14.70 2.23
N PRO A 66 1.24 15.09 2.70
CA PRO A 66 1.51 16.44 3.14
C PRO A 66 1.74 17.40 1.97
N VAL A 67 1.56 18.69 2.22
CA VAL A 67 2.13 19.74 1.38
C VAL A 67 3.65 19.72 1.57
N VAL A 68 4.40 19.41 0.51
CA VAL A 68 5.86 19.26 0.54
C VAL A 68 6.54 20.58 0.21
N THR A 69 6.73 21.41 1.21
CA THR A 69 7.45 22.68 1.06
C THR A 69 8.96 22.48 0.86
N SER A 70 9.63 23.46 0.23
CA SER A 70 11.05 23.40 -0.11
C SER A 70 12.01 23.67 1.06
N ASN A 71 11.62 23.36 2.29
CA ASN A 71 12.39 23.56 3.51
C ASN A 71 12.43 22.27 4.37
N GLU A 72 13.10 22.33 5.52
CA GLU A 72 13.24 21.19 6.43
C GLU A 72 11.89 20.70 6.98
N ALA A 73 10.91 21.58 7.14
CA ALA A 73 9.57 21.18 7.59
C ALA A 73 8.87 20.28 6.56
N GLY A 74 8.93 20.65 5.25
CA GLY A 74 8.37 19.84 4.17
C GLY A 74 9.08 18.49 4.06
N ARG A 75 10.42 18.46 4.17
CA ARG A 75 11.17 17.20 4.18
C ARG A 75 10.79 16.31 5.36
N THR A 76 10.64 16.87 6.55
CA THR A 76 10.22 16.14 7.75
C THR A 76 8.79 15.61 7.60
N ALA A 77 7.88 16.39 7.03
CA ALA A 77 6.51 15.96 6.79
C ALA A 77 6.47 14.78 5.79
N LEU A 78 7.21 14.88 4.68
CA LEU A 78 7.35 13.79 3.71
C LEU A 78 7.93 12.52 4.35
N ARG A 79 8.99 12.65 5.18
CA ARG A 79 9.57 11.51 5.88
C ARG A 79 8.56 10.76 6.76
N ARG A 80 7.76 11.49 7.53
CA ARG A 80 6.71 10.90 8.38
C ARG A 80 5.66 10.17 7.53
N TRP A 81 5.30 10.74 6.40
CA TRP A 81 4.36 10.11 5.48
C TRP A 81 4.96 8.82 4.87
N VAL A 82 6.21 8.83 4.40
CA VAL A 82 6.91 7.64 3.90
C VAL A 82 6.99 6.55 4.96
N GLU A 83 7.26 6.91 6.20
CA GLU A 83 7.28 5.97 7.33
C GLU A 83 5.89 5.35 7.56
N ARG A 84 4.84 6.14 7.58
CA ARG A 84 3.46 5.66 7.72
C ARG A 84 3.05 4.76 6.57
N PHE A 85 3.36 5.16 5.34
CA PHE A 85 3.14 4.32 4.16
C PHE A 85 3.81 2.96 4.34
N SER A 86 5.09 2.93 4.69
CA SER A 86 5.85 1.68 4.87
C SER A 86 5.32 0.80 6.00
N VAL A 87 4.84 1.38 7.10
CA VAL A 87 4.19 0.64 8.19
C VAL A 87 2.87 0.03 7.74
N THR A 88 2.03 0.80 7.06
CA THR A 88 0.73 0.34 6.56
C THR A 88 0.92 -0.71 5.46
N TYR A 89 1.87 -0.49 4.54
CA TYR A 89 2.23 -1.47 3.52
C TYR A 89 2.66 -2.80 4.14
N ALA A 90 3.54 -2.79 5.14
CA ALA A 90 4.00 -4.00 5.82
C ALA A 90 2.86 -4.75 6.53
N LYS A 91 1.88 -4.04 7.09
CA LYS A 91 0.67 -4.63 7.69
C LYS A 91 -0.17 -5.41 6.67
N HIS A 92 -0.24 -4.93 5.43
CA HIS A 92 -1.06 -5.50 4.36
C HIS A 92 -0.25 -6.20 3.26
N GLY A 93 1.04 -6.41 3.46
CA GLY A 93 1.99 -6.90 2.45
C GLY A 93 1.55 -8.20 1.76
N THR A 94 0.99 -9.15 2.50
CA THR A 94 0.46 -10.42 1.94
C THR A 94 -0.73 -10.18 1.02
N VAL A 95 -1.67 -9.31 1.41
CA VAL A 95 -2.85 -8.97 0.58
C VAL A 95 -2.41 -8.25 -0.70
N ILE A 96 -1.51 -7.28 -0.58
CA ILE A 96 -0.98 -6.51 -1.72
C ILE A 96 -0.20 -7.44 -2.68
N ARG A 97 0.57 -8.38 -2.14
CA ARG A 97 1.31 -9.38 -2.93
C ARG A 97 0.37 -10.29 -3.72
N ILE A 98 -0.73 -10.76 -3.12
CA ILE A 98 -1.75 -11.57 -3.80
C ILE A 98 -2.44 -10.73 -4.89
N LEU A 99 -2.78 -9.48 -4.59
CA LEU A 99 -3.41 -8.56 -5.54
C LEU A 99 -2.52 -8.29 -6.76
N SER A 100 -1.20 -8.25 -6.58
CA SER A 100 -0.23 -8.06 -7.67
C SER A 100 -0.14 -9.26 -8.64
N GLN A 101 -0.75 -10.39 -8.28
CA GLN A 101 -0.83 -11.59 -9.13
C GLN A 101 -2.21 -11.58 -9.84
N ALA A 102 -2.33 -10.79 -10.91
CA ALA A 102 -3.59 -10.46 -11.60
C ALA A 102 -4.44 -11.68 -12.01
N ASP A 103 -3.83 -12.84 -12.27
CA ASP A 103 -4.53 -14.07 -12.65
C ASP A 103 -5.34 -14.70 -11.49
N ILE A 104 -5.15 -14.23 -10.27
CA ILE A 104 -5.70 -14.84 -9.05
C ILE A 104 -6.93 -14.09 -8.57
N VAL A 105 -6.98 -12.79 -8.84
CA VAL A 105 -7.98 -11.89 -8.27
C VAL A 105 -8.85 -11.37 -9.40
N GLY A 106 -10.16 -11.62 -9.35
CA GLY A 106 -11.09 -11.21 -10.41
C GLY A 106 -10.95 -9.73 -10.78
N GLU A 107 -11.36 -9.39 -12.02
CA GLU A 107 -11.18 -8.09 -12.66
C GLU A 107 -11.63 -6.88 -11.81
N SER A 108 -12.71 -7.04 -11.01
CA SER A 108 -13.19 -5.98 -10.11
C SER A 108 -12.20 -5.62 -9.01
N VAL A 109 -11.53 -6.62 -8.45
CA VAL A 109 -10.57 -6.45 -7.34
C VAL A 109 -9.28 -5.78 -7.84
N PHE A 110 -8.84 -6.15 -9.04
CA PHE A 110 -7.71 -5.49 -9.71
C PHE A 110 -8.02 -4.00 -9.98
N THR A 111 -9.24 -3.70 -10.42
CA THR A 111 -9.71 -2.34 -10.65
C THR A 111 -9.68 -1.49 -9.37
N ASP A 112 -10.15 -2.03 -8.23
CA ASP A 112 -10.12 -1.34 -6.94
C ASP A 112 -8.68 -1.00 -6.51
N GLY A 113 -7.73 -1.91 -6.72
CA GLY A 113 -6.30 -1.67 -6.47
C GLY A 113 -5.72 -0.57 -7.35
N LEU A 114 -6.05 -0.55 -8.65
CA LEU A 114 -5.63 0.51 -9.57
C LEU A 114 -6.22 1.88 -9.18
N GLN A 115 -7.49 1.93 -8.82
CA GLN A 115 -8.12 3.17 -8.35
C GLN A 115 -7.42 3.75 -7.12
N LEU A 116 -7.02 2.90 -6.18
CA LEU A 116 -6.23 3.32 -5.03
C LEU A 116 -4.87 3.90 -5.44
N LEU A 117 -4.15 3.25 -6.36
CA LEU A 117 -2.86 3.76 -6.86
C LEU A 117 -3.02 5.15 -7.48
N PHE A 118 -4.04 5.35 -8.32
CA PHE A 118 -4.33 6.66 -8.91
C PHE A 118 -4.67 7.70 -7.85
N ARG A 119 -5.45 7.36 -6.84
CA ARG A 119 -5.78 8.26 -5.73
C ARG A 119 -4.54 8.70 -4.95
N VAL A 120 -3.63 7.77 -4.64
CA VAL A 120 -2.35 8.12 -3.96
C VAL A 120 -1.50 9.02 -4.86
N ALA A 121 -1.37 8.70 -6.15
CA ALA A 121 -0.60 9.52 -7.10
C ALA A 121 -1.18 10.94 -7.24
N GLU A 122 -2.51 11.07 -7.27
CA GLU A 122 -3.19 12.36 -7.31
C GLU A 122 -2.93 13.18 -6.03
N ALA A 123 -3.04 12.57 -4.85
CA ALA A 123 -2.73 13.22 -3.58
C ALA A 123 -1.27 13.69 -3.53
N MET A 124 -0.33 12.88 -4.03
CA MET A 124 1.08 13.24 -4.15
C MET A 124 1.26 14.45 -5.09
N THR A 125 0.61 14.43 -6.26
CA THR A 125 0.64 15.56 -7.21
C THR A 125 0.13 16.85 -6.58
N GLN A 126 -1.01 16.78 -5.89
CA GLN A 126 -1.59 17.93 -5.20
C GLN A 126 -0.67 18.46 -4.09
N GLY A 127 -0.09 17.59 -3.27
CA GLY A 127 0.82 17.98 -2.19
C GLY A 127 2.15 18.58 -2.68
N MET A 128 2.60 18.19 -3.88
CA MET A 128 3.77 18.75 -4.53
C MET A 128 3.48 20.15 -5.10
N THR A 129 2.35 20.31 -5.80
CA THR A 129 1.99 21.57 -6.48
C THR A 129 1.45 22.64 -5.54
N ALA A 130 0.81 22.25 -4.42
CA ALA A 130 0.30 23.19 -3.42
C ALA A 130 1.42 23.99 -2.73
N ALA A 131 2.64 23.47 -2.67
CA ALA A 131 3.77 24.15 -2.05
C ALA A 131 4.30 25.35 -2.85
N ASP A 132 4.06 25.39 -4.17
CA ASP A 132 4.61 26.40 -5.08
C ASP A 132 3.71 27.64 -5.24
N GLY A 133 2.70 27.86 -4.37
CA GLY A 133 2.05 29.16 -4.20
C GLY A 133 0.93 29.52 -5.19
N GLY A 134 0.14 28.57 -5.66
CA GLY A 134 -1.13 28.88 -6.33
C GLY A 134 -1.06 29.01 -7.85
N PRO A 135 -2.19 29.37 -8.52
CA PRO A 135 -2.36 29.32 -9.98
C PRO A 135 -1.56 30.40 -10.72
N GLY A 136 -0.26 30.19 -10.86
CA GLY A 136 0.69 31.08 -11.53
C GLY A 136 2.07 30.48 -11.67
N GLY A 137 2.29 29.30 -11.09
CA GLY A 137 3.50 28.50 -11.31
C GLY A 137 3.55 27.99 -12.75
N ASP A 138 4.70 28.10 -13.36
CA ASP A 138 5.00 27.75 -14.74
C ASP A 138 4.36 26.40 -15.12
N GLY A 139 3.44 26.37 -16.11
CA GLY A 139 2.66 25.20 -16.49
C GLY A 139 3.45 23.96 -16.95
N LEU A 140 4.77 24.10 -17.12
CA LEU A 140 5.73 23.02 -17.36
C LEU A 140 5.88 22.08 -16.15
N ARG A 141 5.64 22.58 -14.94
CA ARG A 141 5.76 21.77 -13.69
C ARG A 141 4.60 20.83 -13.49
N THR A 142 3.41 21.15 -13.99
CA THR A 142 2.20 20.34 -13.79
C THR A 142 2.25 19.03 -14.59
N GLU A 143 2.72 19.06 -15.83
CA GLU A 143 2.85 17.85 -16.65
C GLU A 143 3.88 16.87 -16.09
N HIS A 144 4.97 17.38 -15.51
CA HIS A 144 5.99 16.56 -14.88
C HIS A 144 5.60 16.07 -13.48
N ALA A 145 4.75 16.79 -12.75
CA ALA A 145 4.33 16.46 -11.39
C ALA A 145 3.57 15.12 -11.33
N GLU A 146 2.63 14.89 -12.24
CA GLU A 146 1.88 13.63 -12.30
C GLU A 146 2.79 12.42 -12.58
N LEU A 147 3.66 12.54 -13.59
CA LEU A 147 4.62 11.48 -13.90
C LEU A 147 5.60 11.24 -12.74
N THR A 148 6.06 12.31 -12.11
CA THR A 148 6.96 12.24 -10.95
C THR A 148 6.27 11.57 -9.76
N ALA A 149 5.00 11.91 -9.48
CA ALA A 149 4.21 11.27 -8.44
C ALA A 149 4.03 9.77 -8.68
N VAL A 150 3.66 9.38 -9.90
CA VAL A 150 3.54 7.96 -10.29
C VAL A 150 4.87 7.23 -10.16
N ALA A 151 5.96 7.80 -10.66
CA ALA A 151 7.29 7.18 -10.56
C ALA A 151 7.74 7.00 -9.09
N CYS A 152 7.55 8.02 -8.25
CA CYS A 152 7.84 7.95 -6.82
C CYS A 152 6.97 6.90 -6.11
N LEU A 153 5.67 6.83 -6.43
CA LEU A 153 4.78 5.83 -5.87
C LEU A 153 5.19 4.40 -6.26
N MET A 154 5.51 4.17 -7.53
CA MET A 154 5.98 2.87 -8.01
C MET A 154 7.29 2.47 -7.35
N MET A 155 8.23 3.41 -7.17
CA MET A 155 9.47 3.18 -6.44
C MET A 155 9.18 2.81 -4.97
N LEU A 156 8.34 3.60 -4.30
CA LEU A 156 7.97 3.39 -2.90
C LEU A 156 7.29 2.03 -2.69
N GLU A 157 6.32 1.69 -3.53
CA GLU A 157 5.65 0.39 -3.54
C GLU A 157 6.67 -0.74 -3.73
N ARG A 158 7.49 -0.67 -4.78
CA ARG A 158 8.43 -1.74 -5.13
C ARG A 158 9.50 -1.97 -4.06
N VAL A 159 10.01 -0.91 -3.44
CA VAL A 159 10.99 -1.04 -2.34
C VAL A 159 10.33 -1.69 -1.13
N ASN A 160 9.12 -1.28 -0.74
CA ASN A 160 8.41 -1.91 0.38
C ASN A 160 8.06 -3.38 0.09
N TYR A 161 7.69 -3.71 -1.16
CA TYR A 161 7.50 -5.09 -1.59
C TYR A 161 8.78 -5.91 -1.41
N LEU A 162 9.91 -5.43 -1.90
CA LEU A 162 11.20 -6.13 -1.78
C LEU A 162 11.62 -6.31 -0.33
N MET A 163 11.42 -5.31 0.53
CA MET A 163 11.71 -5.39 1.95
C MET A 163 10.83 -6.41 2.69
N SER A 164 9.62 -6.66 2.20
CA SER A 164 8.71 -7.66 2.78
C SER A 164 8.87 -9.07 2.19
N ALA A 165 9.34 -9.18 0.95
CA ALA A 165 9.42 -10.45 0.21
C ALA A 165 10.82 -11.07 0.21
N VAL A 166 11.87 -10.28 0.46
CA VAL A 166 13.27 -10.72 0.45
C VAL A 166 13.92 -10.32 1.76
N GLU A 167 14.75 -11.18 2.34
CA GLU A 167 15.59 -10.82 3.50
C GLU A 167 16.65 -9.77 3.10
N VAL A 168 16.21 -8.54 2.89
CA VAL A 168 17.13 -7.43 2.67
C VAL A 168 17.56 -6.91 4.05
N HIS A 169 18.85 -7.03 4.35
CA HIS A 169 19.44 -6.58 5.62
C HIS A 169 19.69 -5.06 5.65
N LEU A 170 18.74 -4.27 5.14
CA LEU A 170 18.80 -2.82 5.23
C LEU A 170 17.97 -2.34 6.43
N PRO A 171 18.55 -1.53 7.35
CA PRO A 171 17.78 -0.96 8.44
C PRO A 171 16.59 -0.16 7.92
N LYS A 172 15.41 -0.38 8.50
CA LYS A 172 14.16 0.28 8.07
C LYS A 172 14.29 1.80 8.05
N GLU A 173 14.95 2.38 9.05
CA GLU A 173 15.18 3.83 9.13
C GLU A 173 16.01 4.32 7.96
N GLU A 174 17.09 3.62 7.60
CA GLU A 174 17.92 3.99 6.46
C GLU A 174 17.15 3.92 5.14
N MET A 175 16.30 2.91 4.95
CA MET A 175 15.41 2.81 3.80
C MET A 175 14.46 4.03 3.71
N ILE A 176 13.80 4.38 4.83
CA ILE A 176 12.89 5.52 4.89
C ILE A 176 13.63 6.82 4.55
N ASP A 177 14.81 7.03 5.12
CA ASP A 177 15.61 8.23 4.88
C ASP A 177 16.06 8.35 3.41
N ARG A 178 16.48 7.25 2.80
CA ARG A 178 16.89 7.22 1.39
C ARG A 178 15.72 7.47 0.44
N ILE A 179 14.59 6.78 0.66
CA ILE A 179 13.38 7.01 -0.13
C ILE A 179 12.91 8.47 -0.01
N THR A 180 12.87 8.99 1.22
CA THR A 180 12.50 10.40 1.46
C THR A 180 13.41 11.35 0.72
N ALA A 181 14.73 11.12 0.74
CA ALA A 181 15.67 11.99 0.06
C ALA A 181 15.48 11.97 -1.47
N ILE A 182 15.23 10.81 -2.06
CA ILE A 182 14.96 10.66 -3.50
C ILE A 182 13.66 11.36 -3.89
N MET A 183 12.56 11.08 -3.16
CA MET A 183 11.27 11.71 -3.42
C MET A 183 11.34 13.23 -3.27
N TYR A 184 11.97 13.71 -2.19
CA TYR A 184 12.12 15.14 -1.94
C TYR A 184 12.93 15.85 -3.01
N ALA A 185 13.99 15.21 -3.54
CA ALA A 185 14.77 15.73 -4.66
C ALA A 185 13.94 15.76 -5.96
N ALA A 186 13.21 14.67 -6.25
CA ALA A 186 12.35 14.58 -7.43
C ALA A 186 11.20 15.60 -7.42
N PHE A 187 10.69 15.96 -6.25
CA PHE A 187 9.61 16.97 -6.10
C PHE A 187 10.11 18.42 -6.29
N ARG A 188 11.41 18.63 -6.36
CA ARG A 188 12.04 19.93 -6.52
C ARG A 188 12.72 20.14 -7.86
N SER A 189 12.78 19.09 -8.67
CA SER A 189 13.35 19.16 -10.03
C SER A 189 12.34 19.67 -11.04
#